data_145b75612e269e8d2aecef0596cf8d39
#
_entry.id   145b75612e269e8d2aecef0596cf8d39
#
_cell.length_a   1.000
_cell.length_b   1.000
_cell.length_c   1.000
_cell.angle_alpha   90.00
_cell.angle_beta   90.00
_cell.angle_gamma   90.00
#
_symmetry.space_group_name_H-M   'P 1'
#
loop_
_entity.id
_entity.type
_entity.pdbx_description
1 polymer ?
#
loop_
_entity_poly.entity_id
_entity_poly.type
_entity_poly.pdbx_seq_one_letter_code
_entity_poly.pdbx_strand_id
1 'polypeptide(L)'
;MNIVCTGKPGDGLLRYSYEHCCHLNSIGIKCQLIIIPNPKHTKEDYINAINEQYIKFENIVFDEYTPTTNEITLIMGRSVLTLAYKDRKSYTKDQLLTLHLLFSNNLISVYNENHPKEYPIALEYFKPKKVYDLCDYEVYPNGVGENFKKVIGLNLYKLPKDDVQFKHLFLGTNEIYYKEIEKVIDQYPSHGIIAYNEKYINPKLNNIMVPVANLLGIFETYVYTKPNFDPAPRIIKECQWFGKDVDYLRDKTIQDGGMVYWNRETFDISDKRNLDNINILVNTIKNIK
;
A
#
# COMPACT_ATOMS: atom_id res chain seq x y z
N MET A 1 14.99 14.64 2.05
CA MET A 1 13.74 14.51 1.27
C MET A 1 12.62 14.02 2.16
N ASN A 2 11.39 14.15 1.71
CA ASN A 2 10.21 13.78 2.48
C ASN A 2 9.40 12.72 1.73
N ILE A 3 8.89 11.73 2.46
CA ILE A 3 7.81 10.85 1.98
C ILE A 3 6.56 11.24 2.74
N VAL A 4 5.48 11.54 2.04
CA VAL A 4 4.21 11.96 2.66
C VAL A 4 3.21 10.81 2.62
N CYS A 5 2.62 10.51 3.77
CA CYS A 5 1.61 9.48 3.95
C CYS A 5 0.36 10.05 4.67
N THR A 6 -0.81 9.74 4.13
CA THR A 6 -2.13 9.99 4.74
C THR A 6 -2.89 8.69 5.02
N GLY A 7 -2.18 7.56 5.02
CA GLY A 7 -2.75 6.25 5.30
C GLY A 7 -3.27 6.12 6.73
N LYS A 8 -3.96 5.03 7.01
CA LYS A 8 -4.38 4.66 8.36
C LYS A 8 -3.32 3.80 9.04
N PRO A 9 -3.33 3.69 10.37
CA PRO A 9 -2.47 2.74 11.07
C PRO A 9 -2.62 1.33 10.48
N GLY A 10 -1.49 0.70 10.13
CA GLY A 10 -1.44 -0.66 9.61
C GLY A 10 -1.89 -0.87 8.16
N ASP A 11 -2.37 0.17 7.46
CA ASP A 11 -2.78 0.01 6.06
C ASP A 11 -1.57 -0.13 5.10
N GLY A 12 -1.87 -0.56 3.87
CA GLY A 12 -0.85 -0.77 2.85
C GLY A 12 -0.10 0.50 2.46
N LEU A 13 -0.73 1.67 2.54
CA LEU A 13 -0.12 2.94 2.19
C LEU A 13 0.91 3.38 3.24
N LEU A 14 0.58 3.27 4.53
CA LEU A 14 1.51 3.56 5.61
C LEU A 14 2.74 2.63 5.53
N ARG A 15 2.49 1.33 5.40
CA ARG A 15 3.55 0.31 5.32
C ARG A 15 4.47 0.57 4.13
N TYR A 16 3.90 0.84 2.98
CA TYR A 16 4.65 1.11 1.75
C TYR A 16 5.51 2.38 1.88
N SER A 17 4.93 3.45 2.43
CA SER A 17 5.66 4.70 2.66
C SER A 17 6.80 4.54 3.65
N TYR A 18 6.58 3.81 4.73
CA TYR A 18 7.59 3.50 5.73
C TYR A 18 8.75 2.68 5.14
N GLU A 19 8.45 1.63 4.40
CA GLU A 19 9.47 0.78 3.77
C GLU A 19 10.35 1.53 2.78
N HIS A 20 9.75 2.44 1.99
CA HIS A 20 10.54 3.31 1.10
C HIS A 20 11.45 4.25 1.88
N CYS A 21 10.95 4.80 3.00
CA CYS A 21 11.78 5.63 3.88
C CYS A 21 13.00 4.85 4.41
N CYS A 22 12.78 3.63 4.89
CA CYS A 22 13.86 2.76 5.37
C CYS A 22 14.85 2.42 4.26
N HIS A 23 14.37 2.06 3.07
CA HIS A 23 15.23 1.74 1.93
C HIS A 23 16.10 2.92 1.48
N LEU A 24 15.51 4.11 1.35
CA LEU A 24 16.28 5.30 0.96
C LEU A 24 17.35 5.66 1.99
N ASN A 25 17.01 5.58 3.28
CA ASN A 25 17.99 5.80 4.35
C ASN A 25 19.11 4.75 4.33
N SER A 26 18.80 3.49 4.05
CA SER A 26 19.83 2.41 4.01
C SER A 26 20.86 2.58 2.90
N ILE A 27 20.53 3.30 1.83
CA ILE A 27 21.45 3.63 0.73
C ILE A 27 22.04 5.05 0.81
N GLY A 28 21.90 5.70 1.97
CA GLY A 28 22.49 7.00 2.26
C GLY A 28 21.69 8.23 1.80
N ILE A 29 20.47 8.05 1.31
CA ILE A 29 19.56 9.17 0.98
C ILE A 29 18.78 9.53 2.22
N LYS A 30 19.14 10.64 2.87
CA LYS A 30 18.41 11.13 4.05
C LYS A 30 16.94 11.39 3.74
N CYS A 31 16.09 10.59 4.33
CA CYS A 31 14.66 10.61 4.13
C CYS A 31 13.92 10.59 5.47
N GLN A 32 12.81 11.31 5.57
CA GLN A 32 11.88 11.24 6.69
C GLN A 32 10.48 10.91 6.19
N LEU A 33 9.72 10.17 7.00
CA LEU A 33 8.31 9.88 6.76
C LEU A 33 7.46 10.91 7.48
N ILE A 34 6.71 11.71 6.71
CA ILE A 34 5.75 12.67 7.23
C ILE A 34 4.37 12.04 7.21
N ILE A 35 3.82 11.80 8.37
CA ILE A 35 2.47 11.27 8.51
C ILE A 35 1.51 12.43 8.77
N ILE A 36 0.51 12.58 7.91
CA ILE A 36 -0.65 13.45 8.14
C ILE A 36 -1.76 12.57 8.72
N PRO A 37 -1.98 12.57 10.03
CA PRO A 37 -2.88 11.63 10.67
C PRO A 37 -4.34 11.85 10.25
N ASN A 38 -5.06 10.77 10.03
CA ASN A 38 -6.52 10.84 9.95
C ASN A 38 -7.05 11.21 11.36
N PRO A 39 -7.99 12.18 11.48
CA PRO A 39 -8.51 12.63 12.77
C PRO A 39 -9.13 11.54 13.67
N LYS A 40 -9.38 10.35 13.12
CA LYS A 40 -9.89 9.20 13.87
C LYS A 40 -8.82 8.38 14.57
N HIS A 41 -7.56 8.71 14.37
CA HIS A 41 -6.41 7.97 14.89
C HIS A 41 -5.42 8.88 15.56
N THR A 42 -4.82 8.42 16.63
CA THR A 42 -3.77 9.13 17.35
C THR A 42 -2.39 8.90 16.72
N LYS A 43 -1.42 9.74 17.03
CA LYS A 43 -0.01 9.54 16.63
C LYS A 43 0.50 8.19 17.14
N GLU A 44 0.11 7.80 18.34
CA GLU A 44 0.48 6.53 18.97
C GLU A 44 -0.03 5.33 18.19
N ASP A 45 -1.24 5.39 17.63
CA ASP A 45 -1.78 4.30 16.78
C ASP A 45 -0.87 4.00 15.58
N TYR A 46 -0.32 5.06 14.97
CA TYR A 46 0.62 4.91 13.83
C TYR A 46 1.95 4.30 14.25
N ILE A 47 2.51 4.79 15.36
CA ILE A 47 3.78 4.29 15.91
C ILE A 47 3.64 2.82 16.30
N ASN A 48 2.57 2.46 16.98
CA ASN A 48 2.30 1.09 17.40
C ASN A 48 2.14 0.16 16.19
N ALA A 49 1.37 0.57 15.18
CA ALA A 49 1.19 -0.23 13.96
C ALA A 49 2.52 -0.51 13.22
N ILE A 50 3.45 0.45 13.23
CA ILE A 50 4.79 0.26 12.66
C ILE A 50 5.62 -0.65 13.56
N ASN A 51 5.65 -0.39 14.87
CA ASN A 51 6.45 -1.16 15.82
C ASN A 51 6.00 -2.62 15.97
N GLU A 52 4.72 -2.90 15.78
CA GLU A 52 4.20 -4.26 15.79
C GLU A 52 4.72 -5.09 14.61
N GLN A 53 4.88 -4.46 13.45
CA GLN A 53 5.18 -5.16 12.21
C GLN A 53 6.67 -5.18 11.85
N TYR A 54 7.42 -4.13 12.16
CA TYR A 54 8.79 -3.96 11.67
C TYR A 54 9.83 -4.09 12.76
N ILE A 55 11.02 -4.59 12.38
CA ILE A 55 12.19 -4.72 13.26
C ILE A 55 12.98 -3.42 13.39
N LYS A 56 12.75 -2.45 12.49
CA LYS A 56 13.46 -1.18 12.42
C LYS A 56 12.48 -0.02 12.47
N PHE A 57 12.80 0.96 13.29
CA PHE A 57 12.06 2.22 13.38
C PHE A 57 12.88 3.34 12.74
N GLU A 58 12.34 3.98 11.73
CA GLU A 58 12.97 5.10 11.05
C GLU A 58 12.37 6.43 11.51
N ASN A 59 12.99 7.53 11.08
CA ASN A 59 12.58 8.87 11.45
C ASN A 59 11.17 9.19 10.93
N ILE A 60 10.23 9.34 11.84
CA ILE A 60 8.84 9.66 11.57
C ILE A 60 8.53 11.03 12.17
N VAL A 61 7.91 11.87 11.34
CA VAL A 61 7.43 13.20 11.73
C VAL A 61 5.92 13.25 11.44
N PHE A 62 5.20 13.95 12.27
CA PHE A 62 3.77 14.16 12.06
C PHE A 62 3.51 15.55 11.45
N ASP A 63 2.24 15.90 11.32
CA ASP A 63 1.72 17.09 10.62
C ASP A 63 2.21 18.47 11.11
N GLU A 64 3.05 18.49 12.13
CA GLU A 64 3.72 19.72 12.64
C GLU A 64 4.95 20.13 11.79
N TYR A 65 5.30 19.34 10.79
CA TYR A 65 6.48 19.58 9.97
C TYR A 65 6.29 20.78 9.03
N THR A 66 7.25 21.69 9.06
CA THR A 66 7.33 22.81 8.11
C THR A 66 8.41 22.51 7.07
N PRO A 67 8.05 22.35 5.79
CA PRO A 67 9.02 22.04 4.75
C PRO A 67 9.96 23.21 4.48
N THR A 68 11.23 22.90 4.20
CA THR A 68 12.19 23.87 3.70
C THR A 68 12.07 23.98 2.17
N THR A 69 12.57 25.10 1.62
CA THR A 69 12.59 25.32 0.16
C THR A 69 13.52 24.30 -0.53
N ASN A 70 13.13 23.85 -1.72
CA ASN A 70 13.88 22.91 -2.57
C ASN A 70 13.98 21.46 -2.07
N GLU A 71 13.21 21.09 -1.08
CA GLU A 71 13.11 19.68 -0.70
C GLU A 71 12.40 18.85 -1.78
N ILE A 72 12.80 17.58 -1.89
CA ILE A 72 12.08 16.62 -2.72
C ILE A 72 10.99 15.98 -1.86
N THR A 73 9.76 16.01 -2.35
CA THR A 73 8.62 15.37 -1.71
C THR A 73 8.13 14.22 -2.57
N LEU A 74 8.14 13.01 -2.00
CA LEU A 74 7.60 11.80 -2.61
C LEU A 74 6.23 11.50 -2.01
N ILE A 75 5.23 11.36 -2.86
CA ILE A 75 3.88 10.95 -2.47
C ILE A 75 3.64 9.52 -2.89
N MET A 76 3.20 8.70 -1.92
CA MET A 76 2.81 7.32 -2.16
C MET A 76 1.28 7.22 -2.14
N GLY A 77 0.69 7.06 -3.31
CA GLY A 77 -0.75 6.93 -3.47
C GLY A 77 -1.50 8.22 -3.82
N ARG A 78 -2.53 8.07 -4.62
CA ARG A 78 -3.32 9.18 -5.18
C ARG A 78 -4.13 9.98 -4.16
N SER A 79 -4.61 9.29 -3.12
CA SER A 79 -5.52 9.91 -2.14
C SER A 79 -4.91 11.13 -1.48
N VAL A 80 -3.60 11.12 -1.30
CA VAL A 80 -2.85 12.26 -0.73
C VAL A 80 -2.99 13.49 -1.60
N LEU A 81 -2.75 13.33 -2.91
CA LEU A 81 -2.78 14.43 -3.87
C LEU A 81 -4.21 14.96 -4.07
N THR A 82 -5.17 14.06 -4.21
CA THR A 82 -6.58 14.44 -4.40
C THR A 82 -7.18 15.06 -3.15
N LEU A 83 -6.75 14.67 -1.95
CA LEU A 83 -7.17 15.29 -0.69
C LEU A 83 -6.70 16.74 -0.60
N ALA A 84 -5.43 16.98 -0.88
CA ALA A 84 -4.87 18.33 -0.90
C ALA A 84 -5.55 19.22 -1.93
N TYR A 85 -5.88 18.67 -3.11
CA TYR A 85 -6.58 19.42 -4.15
C TYR A 85 -8.02 19.78 -3.77
N LYS A 86 -8.76 18.86 -3.14
CA LYS A 86 -10.21 19.03 -2.90
C LYS A 86 -10.58 19.62 -1.54
N ASP A 87 -9.62 19.90 -0.68
CA ASP A 87 -9.89 20.43 0.68
C ASP A 87 -10.93 19.58 1.43
N ARG A 88 -10.70 18.28 1.52
CA ARG A 88 -11.70 17.36 2.07
C ARG A 88 -11.85 17.52 3.59
N LYS A 89 -13.10 17.46 4.07
CA LYS A 89 -13.51 17.56 5.48
C LYS A 89 -12.87 16.54 6.45
N SER A 90 -12.14 15.57 5.92
CA SER A 90 -11.43 14.56 6.74
C SER A 90 -10.15 15.07 7.38
N TYR A 91 -9.69 16.27 7.00
CA TYR A 91 -8.44 16.87 7.46
C TYR A 91 -8.68 18.30 7.93
N THR A 92 -7.87 18.75 8.88
CA THR A 92 -7.91 20.13 9.35
C THR A 92 -7.36 21.08 8.27
N LYS A 93 -7.67 22.38 8.39
CA LYS A 93 -7.10 23.40 7.49
C LYS A 93 -5.57 23.45 7.58
N ASP A 94 -5.01 23.26 8.76
CA ASP A 94 -3.56 23.27 8.96
C ASP A 94 -2.89 22.06 8.31
N GLN A 95 -3.50 20.88 8.40
CA GLN A 95 -3.02 19.69 7.71
C GLN A 95 -3.05 19.86 6.18
N LEU A 96 -4.10 20.44 5.64
CA LEU A 96 -4.19 20.74 4.21
C LEU A 96 -3.19 21.79 3.78
N LEU A 97 -2.95 22.83 4.59
CA LEU A 97 -1.91 23.82 4.35
C LEU A 97 -0.53 23.15 4.32
N THR A 98 -0.22 22.28 5.27
CA THR A 98 1.03 21.52 5.31
C THR A 98 1.21 20.68 4.03
N LEU A 99 0.16 20.00 3.55
CA LEU A 99 0.19 19.26 2.29
C LEU A 99 0.46 20.16 1.09
N HIS A 100 -0.18 21.31 1.00
CA HIS A 100 0.07 22.28 -0.07
C HIS A 100 1.50 22.81 -0.07
N LEU A 101 2.06 23.11 1.10
CA LEU A 101 3.45 23.54 1.23
C LEU A 101 4.43 22.45 0.82
N LEU A 102 4.19 21.20 1.22
CA LEU A 102 5.01 20.06 0.81
C LEU A 102 4.96 19.84 -0.71
N PHE A 103 3.78 20.00 -1.33
CA PHE A 103 3.59 19.75 -2.75
C PHE A 103 4.04 20.91 -3.66
N SER A 104 4.26 22.09 -3.10
CA SER A 104 4.89 23.21 -3.82
C SER A 104 6.37 23.01 -4.10
N ASN A 105 7.00 22.03 -3.43
CA ASN A 105 8.40 21.66 -3.62
C ASN A 105 8.58 20.72 -4.86
N ASN A 106 9.77 20.11 -4.96
CA ASN A 106 10.06 19.14 -6.02
C ASN A 106 9.26 17.86 -5.81
N LEU A 107 8.09 17.76 -6.43
CA LEU A 107 7.11 16.72 -6.21
C LEU A 107 7.34 15.51 -7.13
N ILE A 108 7.37 14.32 -6.54
CA ILE A 108 7.29 13.03 -7.24
C ILE A 108 6.03 12.33 -6.78
N SER A 109 5.19 11.91 -7.70
CA SER A 109 3.97 11.16 -7.38
C SER A 109 4.09 9.70 -7.81
N VAL A 110 3.83 8.78 -6.88
CA VAL A 110 3.72 7.34 -7.15
C VAL A 110 2.29 6.91 -6.90
N TYR A 111 1.62 6.50 -7.94
CA TYR A 111 0.20 6.20 -7.94
C TYR A 111 -0.07 4.69 -7.97
N ASN A 112 -1.03 4.19 -7.21
CA ASN A 112 -1.27 2.75 -7.06
C ASN A 112 -2.69 2.27 -7.27
N GLU A 113 -3.60 3.09 -7.78
CA GLU A 113 -4.99 2.70 -7.89
C GLU A 113 -5.61 3.05 -9.24
N ASN A 114 -6.63 2.25 -9.61
CA ASN A 114 -7.45 2.48 -10.78
C ASN A 114 -8.34 3.72 -10.55
N HIS A 115 -8.08 4.75 -11.26
CA HIS A 115 -8.77 6.01 -11.49
C HIS A 115 -9.86 6.54 -10.60
N PRO A 116 -9.65 7.61 -9.95
CA PRO A 116 -10.67 8.64 -9.92
C PRO A 116 -10.43 9.70 -10.98
N LYS A 117 -11.53 10.24 -11.45
CA LYS A 117 -11.57 11.40 -12.35
C LYS A 117 -10.79 12.62 -11.83
N GLU A 118 -10.59 12.68 -10.52
CA GLU A 118 -9.93 13.79 -9.85
C GLU A 118 -8.41 13.75 -9.88
N TYR A 119 -7.80 12.59 -10.06
CA TYR A 119 -6.35 12.47 -10.06
C TYR A 119 -5.67 13.23 -11.19
N PRO A 120 -6.14 13.14 -12.45
CA PRO A 120 -5.61 13.97 -13.53
C PRO A 120 -5.70 15.47 -13.25
N ILE A 121 -6.80 15.93 -12.65
CA ILE A 121 -6.97 17.35 -12.29
C ILE A 121 -5.98 17.76 -11.19
N ALA A 122 -5.77 16.91 -10.19
CA ALA A 122 -4.78 17.15 -9.14
C ALA A 122 -3.35 17.17 -9.69
N LEU A 123 -3.03 16.30 -10.64
CA LEU A 123 -1.73 16.32 -11.35
C LEU A 123 -1.52 17.62 -12.12
N GLU A 124 -2.55 18.09 -12.81
CA GLU A 124 -2.49 19.37 -13.53
C GLU A 124 -2.29 20.55 -12.57
N TYR A 125 -2.93 20.52 -11.42
CA TYR A 125 -2.82 21.55 -10.39
C TYR A 125 -1.43 21.58 -9.74
N PHE A 126 -0.94 20.45 -9.23
CA PHE A 126 0.32 20.36 -8.48
C PHE A 126 1.56 20.22 -9.37
N LYS A 127 1.39 19.81 -10.62
CA LYS A 127 2.45 19.67 -11.63
C LYS A 127 3.69 18.91 -11.10
N PRO A 128 3.55 17.67 -10.63
CA PRO A 128 4.70 16.92 -10.15
C PRO A 128 5.76 16.79 -11.25
N LYS A 129 7.02 16.86 -10.87
CA LYS A 129 8.15 16.72 -11.82
C LYS A 129 8.25 15.31 -12.39
N LYS A 130 7.75 14.31 -11.67
CA LYS A 130 7.69 12.93 -12.13
C LYS A 130 6.43 12.26 -11.60
N VAL A 131 5.82 11.46 -12.44
CA VAL A 131 4.66 10.62 -12.11
C VAL A 131 4.99 9.18 -12.44
N TYR A 132 4.77 8.29 -11.50
CA TYR A 132 4.87 6.86 -11.66
C TYR A 132 3.53 6.20 -11.41
N ASP A 133 3.20 5.20 -12.23
CA ASP A 133 2.08 4.30 -11.98
C ASP A 133 2.59 3.03 -11.31
N LEU A 134 2.14 2.79 -10.08
CA LEU A 134 2.52 1.61 -9.33
C LEU A 134 1.78 0.40 -9.86
N CYS A 135 2.46 -0.40 -10.66
CA CYS A 135 1.89 -1.60 -11.26
C CYS A 135 2.95 -2.69 -11.41
N ASP A 136 2.62 -3.89 -10.97
CA ASP A 136 3.50 -5.05 -11.13
C ASP A 136 3.43 -5.67 -12.53
N TYR A 137 2.48 -5.26 -13.37
CA TYR A 137 2.40 -5.62 -14.80
C TYR A 137 3.31 -4.74 -15.66
N GLU A 138 3.59 -5.21 -16.87
CA GLU A 138 4.36 -4.44 -17.84
C GLU A 138 3.60 -3.22 -18.34
N VAL A 139 2.29 -3.34 -18.47
CA VAL A 139 1.41 -2.25 -18.92
C VAL A 139 0.30 -2.04 -17.91
N TYR A 140 0.22 -0.81 -17.39
CA TYR A 140 -0.89 -0.40 -16.56
C TYR A 140 -2.02 0.16 -17.44
N PRO A 141 -3.18 -0.54 -17.53
CA PRO A 141 -4.32 -0.02 -18.29
C PRO A 141 -4.73 1.34 -17.72
N ASN A 142 -4.74 2.37 -18.58
CA ASN A 142 -5.05 3.76 -18.17
C ASN A 142 -4.02 4.41 -17.21
N GLY A 143 -2.77 4.01 -17.23
CA GLY A 143 -1.69 4.68 -16.54
C GLY A 143 -1.51 6.10 -17.03
N VAL A 144 -1.06 6.98 -16.14
CA VAL A 144 -0.81 8.41 -16.42
C VAL A 144 0.67 8.76 -16.30
N GLY A 145 1.49 7.84 -15.85
CA GLY A 145 2.91 7.99 -15.64
C GLY A 145 3.73 6.82 -16.16
N GLU A 146 5.01 6.79 -15.80
CA GLU A 146 5.87 5.65 -16.10
C GLU A 146 5.57 4.49 -15.15
N ASN A 147 5.63 3.27 -15.66
CA ASN A 147 5.38 2.08 -14.86
C ASN A 147 6.46 1.91 -13.78
N PHE A 148 6.02 1.75 -12.55
CA PHE A 148 6.87 1.54 -11.38
C PHE A 148 6.39 0.33 -10.59
N LYS A 149 7.26 -0.67 -10.47
CA LYS A 149 6.91 -1.90 -9.76
C LYS A 149 7.02 -1.73 -8.25
N LYS A 150 6.10 -2.33 -7.50
CA LYS A 150 6.07 -2.22 -6.05
C LYS A 150 7.33 -2.82 -5.41
N VAL A 151 7.99 -2.01 -4.61
CA VAL A 151 9.04 -2.45 -3.70
C VAL A 151 8.41 -2.74 -2.34
N ILE A 152 8.72 -3.88 -1.76
CA ILE A 152 8.27 -4.27 -0.42
C ILE A 152 9.49 -4.57 0.44
N GLY A 153 9.56 -3.92 1.59
CA GLY A 153 10.64 -4.10 2.55
C GLY A 153 10.46 -5.34 3.41
N LEU A 154 10.38 -6.52 2.77
CA LEU A 154 10.11 -7.78 3.46
C LEU A 154 11.16 -8.13 4.51
N ASN A 155 12.40 -7.77 4.30
CA ASN A 155 13.50 -7.93 5.25
C ASN A 155 13.38 -7.04 6.51
N LEU A 156 12.46 -6.10 6.51
CA LEU A 156 12.19 -5.23 7.67
C LEU A 156 11.12 -5.81 8.60
N TYR A 157 10.41 -6.85 8.17
CA TYR A 157 9.33 -7.43 8.96
C TYR A 157 9.87 -8.17 10.18
N LYS A 158 9.13 -8.06 11.27
CA LYS A 158 9.24 -9.04 12.35
C LYS A 158 8.72 -10.38 11.86
N LEU A 159 9.39 -11.45 12.24
CA LEU A 159 8.88 -12.78 11.93
C LEU A 159 7.52 -12.97 12.61
N PRO A 160 6.48 -13.36 11.88
CA PRO A 160 5.19 -13.68 12.48
C PRO A 160 5.37 -14.85 13.46
N LYS A 161 4.62 -14.83 14.56
CA LYS A 161 4.52 -16.01 15.42
C LYS A 161 3.78 -17.10 14.64
N ASP A 162 4.38 -18.27 14.53
CA ASP A 162 3.74 -19.42 13.92
C ASP A 162 2.68 -19.97 14.90
N ASP A 163 1.44 -19.60 14.66
CA ASP A 163 0.25 -20.06 15.41
C ASP A 163 -0.87 -20.28 14.39
N VAL A 164 -0.70 -21.30 13.56
CA VAL A 164 -1.64 -21.63 12.48
C VAL A 164 -2.98 -22.02 13.06
N GLN A 165 -3.98 -21.18 12.91
CA GLN A 165 -5.35 -21.36 13.36
C GLN A 165 -6.27 -21.84 12.24
N PHE A 166 -5.92 -21.49 11.00
CA PHE A 166 -6.74 -21.77 9.81
C PHE A 166 -5.90 -22.37 8.70
N LYS A 167 -6.48 -23.34 8.00
CA LYS A 167 -5.86 -23.83 6.77
C LYS A 167 -5.95 -22.79 5.65
N HIS A 168 -7.07 -22.11 5.55
CA HIS A 168 -7.33 -21.13 4.48
C HIS A 168 -7.67 -19.78 5.06
N LEU A 169 -7.14 -18.70 4.45
CA LEU A 169 -7.43 -17.33 4.83
C LEU A 169 -8.02 -16.54 3.66
N PHE A 170 -9.07 -15.80 3.95
CA PHE A 170 -9.69 -14.84 3.02
C PHE A 170 -9.55 -13.42 3.56
N LEU A 171 -9.50 -12.44 2.64
CA LEU A 171 -9.56 -11.02 2.99
C LEU A 171 -10.91 -10.43 2.59
N GLY A 172 -11.78 -10.20 3.56
CA GLY A 172 -13.08 -9.57 3.41
C GLY A 172 -13.02 -8.06 3.66
N THR A 173 -12.38 -7.28 2.78
CA THR A 173 -12.17 -5.86 3.01
C THR A 173 -13.38 -4.98 2.71
N ASN A 174 -14.35 -5.47 1.97
CA ASN A 174 -15.60 -4.78 1.65
C ASN A 174 -16.70 -5.76 1.23
N GLU A 175 -17.92 -5.27 1.04
CA GLU A 175 -19.09 -6.08 0.69
C GLU A 175 -18.91 -6.89 -0.60
N ILE A 176 -18.23 -6.33 -1.60
CA ILE A 176 -18.01 -7.03 -2.88
C ILE A 176 -17.12 -8.26 -2.66
N TYR A 177 -16.07 -8.14 -1.86
CA TYR A 177 -15.18 -9.27 -1.56
C TYR A 177 -15.87 -10.33 -0.73
N TYR A 178 -16.71 -9.93 0.23
CA TYR A 178 -17.54 -10.90 0.97
C TYR A 178 -18.44 -11.72 0.05
N LYS A 179 -19.12 -11.08 -0.90
CA LYS A 179 -19.95 -11.79 -1.88
C LYS A 179 -19.17 -12.79 -2.73
N GLU A 180 -17.93 -12.48 -3.07
CA GLU A 180 -17.07 -13.45 -3.77
C GLU A 180 -16.63 -14.60 -2.86
N ILE A 181 -16.33 -14.33 -1.61
CA ILE A 181 -16.00 -15.34 -0.60
C ILE A 181 -17.19 -16.27 -0.37
N GLU A 182 -18.39 -15.74 -0.18
CA GLU A 182 -19.62 -16.52 0.04
C GLU A 182 -19.91 -17.54 -1.07
N LYS A 183 -19.51 -17.27 -2.32
CA LYS A 183 -19.69 -18.19 -3.44
C LYS A 183 -18.82 -19.45 -3.37
N VAL A 184 -17.71 -19.39 -2.64
CA VAL A 184 -16.69 -20.44 -2.68
C VAL A 184 -16.36 -21.00 -1.29
N ILE A 185 -16.81 -20.38 -0.23
CA ILE A 185 -16.37 -20.68 1.14
C ILE A 185 -16.60 -22.13 1.57
N ASP A 186 -17.68 -22.75 1.07
CA ASP A 186 -18.02 -24.15 1.37
C ASP A 186 -16.97 -25.14 0.83
N GLN A 187 -16.15 -24.73 -0.12
CA GLN A 187 -15.08 -25.54 -0.68
C GLN A 187 -13.80 -25.50 0.18
N TYR A 188 -13.74 -24.61 1.17
CA TYR A 188 -12.56 -24.35 1.99
C TYR A 188 -12.83 -24.68 3.48
N PRO A 189 -12.68 -25.93 3.90
CA PRO A 189 -12.78 -26.27 5.32
C PRO A 189 -11.66 -25.59 6.12
N SER A 190 -11.93 -25.33 7.40
CA SER A 190 -10.96 -24.66 8.30
C SER A 190 -10.49 -23.30 7.74
N HIS A 191 -11.43 -22.41 7.51
CA HIS A 191 -11.16 -21.08 6.99
C HIS A 191 -11.30 -19.99 8.06
N GLY A 192 -10.57 -18.90 7.84
CA GLY A 192 -10.74 -17.63 8.53
C GLY A 192 -10.95 -16.49 7.52
N ILE A 193 -11.73 -15.49 7.92
CA ILE A 193 -11.99 -14.30 7.11
C ILE A 193 -11.56 -13.08 7.88
N ILE A 194 -10.58 -12.35 7.37
CA ILE A 194 -10.15 -11.08 7.96
C ILE A 194 -11.11 -9.98 7.51
N ALA A 195 -11.77 -9.38 8.48
CA ALA A 195 -12.62 -8.22 8.29
C ALA A 195 -11.92 -6.96 8.81
N TYR A 196 -11.74 -5.97 7.94
CA TYR A 196 -11.18 -4.67 8.35
C TYR A 196 -12.25 -3.66 8.81
N ASN A 197 -13.51 -4.02 8.73
CA ASN A 197 -14.61 -3.16 9.11
C ASN A 197 -15.76 -4.00 9.68
N GLU A 198 -16.16 -3.72 10.90
CA GLU A 198 -17.27 -4.40 11.59
C GLU A 198 -18.56 -4.38 10.79
N LYS A 199 -18.78 -3.35 9.99
CA LYS A 199 -19.95 -3.26 9.09
C LYS A 199 -20.06 -4.42 8.11
N TYR A 200 -18.97 -5.06 7.77
CA TYR A 200 -18.90 -6.17 6.82
C TYR A 200 -18.73 -7.54 7.50
N ILE A 201 -18.85 -7.60 8.82
CA ILE A 201 -18.82 -8.87 9.53
C ILE A 201 -20.13 -9.61 9.27
N ASN A 202 -20.04 -10.74 8.62
CA ASN A 202 -21.14 -11.68 8.51
C ASN A 202 -21.05 -12.69 9.65
N PRO A 203 -22.01 -12.71 10.61
CA PRO A 203 -21.93 -13.60 11.76
C PRO A 203 -22.04 -15.09 11.39
N LYS A 204 -22.43 -15.41 10.16
CA LYS A 204 -22.45 -16.80 9.65
C LYS A 204 -21.09 -17.27 9.16
N LEU A 205 -20.13 -16.37 8.99
CA LEU A 205 -18.79 -16.68 8.54
C LEU A 205 -17.80 -16.55 9.70
N ASN A 206 -16.74 -17.30 9.64
CA ASN A 206 -15.69 -17.27 10.65
C ASN A 206 -14.81 -16.02 10.53
N ASN A 207 -15.31 -14.90 11.05
CA ASN A 207 -14.61 -13.61 10.97
C ASN A 207 -13.56 -13.49 12.07
N ILE A 208 -12.41 -12.92 11.70
CA ILE A 208 -11.27 -12.72 12.59
C ILE A 208 -10.87 -11.26 12.55
N MET A 209 -10.59 -10.71 13.71
CA MET A 209 -9.94 -9.39 13.86
C MET A 209 -8.54 -9.64 14.39
N VAL A 210 -7.55 -9.57 13.52
CA VAL A 210 -6.15 -9.84 13.88
C VAL A 210 -5.29 -8.65 13.49
N PRO A 211 -4.34 -8.23 14.33
CA PRO A 211 -3.32 -7.26 13.93
C PRO A 211 -2.58 -7.74 12.68
N VAL A 212 -2.30 -6.82 11.77
CA VAL A 212 -1.60 -7.14 10.51
C VAL A 212 -0.27 -7.86 10.74
N ALA A 213 0.42 -7.51 11.82
CA ALA A 213 1.69 -8.14 12.20
C ALA A 213 1.56 -9.68 12.44
N ASN A 214 0.40 -10.13 12.89
CA ASN A 214 0.16 -11.55 13.19
C ASN A 214 -0.51 -12.28 12.02
N LEU A 215 -0.93 -11.58 10.99
CA LEU A 215 -1.71 -12.14 9.89
C LEU A 215 -1.01 -13.33 9.23
N LEU A 216 0.28 -13.19 8.92
CA LEU A 216 1.03 -14.20 8.19
C LEU A 216 1.38 -15.45 9.00
N GLY A 217 1.19 -15.43 10.32
CA GLY A 217 1.45 -16.57 11.20
C GLY A 217 0.24 -17.50 11.41
N ILE A 218 -0.99 -17.05 11.08
CA ILE A 218 -2.21 -17.73 11.51
C ILE A 218 -2.85 -18.66 10.47
N PHE A 219 -2.31 -18.73 9.25
CA PHE A 219 -2.85 -19.55 8.16
C PHE A 219 -1.76 -20.26 7.36
N GLU A 220 -2.17 -21.26 6.56
CA GLU A 220 -1.29 -21.98 5.63
C GLU A 220 -1.41 -21.42 4.21
N THR A 221 -2.64 -21.30 3.70
CA THR A 221 -2.94 -20.89 2.33
C THR A 221 -3.80 -19.64 2.30
N TYR A 222 -3.36 -18.63 1.54
CA TYR A 222 -4.18 -17.46 1.24
C TYR A 222 -5.02 -17.72 -0.01
N VAL A 223 -6.34 -17.55 0.09
CA VAL A 223 -7.25 -17.69 -1.05
C VAL A 223 -7.54 -16.32 -1.66
N TYR A 224 -7.04 -16.11 -2.87
CA TYR A 224 -7.17 -14.83 -3.58
C TYR A 224 -8.50 -14.75 -4.33
N THR A 225 -9.47 -14.05 -3.75
CA THR A 225 -10.85 -13.92 -4.28
C THR A 225 -11.16 -12.56 -4.89
N LYS A 226 -10.18 -11.67 -5.01
CA LYS A 226 -10.42 -10.29 -5.43
C LYS A 226 -11.03 -10.23 -6.83
N PRO A 227 -12.24 -9.66 -7.00
CA PRO A 227 -12.95 -9.67 -8.29
C PRO A 227 -12.46 -8.58 -9.24
N ASN A 228 -11.80 -7.56 -8.71
CA ASN A 228 -11.37 -6.40 -9.46
C ASN A 228 -9.86 -6.40 -9.67
N PHE A 229 -9.42 -5.69 -10.70
CA PHE A 229 -8.01 -5.45 -10.93
C PHE A 229 -7.32 -4.85 -9.71
N ASP A 230 -6.25 -5.47 -9.28
CA ASP A 230 -5.33 -4.95 -8.26
C ASP A 230 -3.94 -4.82 -8.90
N PRO A 231 -3.47 -3.62 -9.14
CA PRO A 231 -2.21 -3.41 -9.86
C PRO A 231 -0.98 -3.96 -9.11
N ALA A 232 -1.09 -4.12 -7.79
CA ALA A 232 0.07 -4.52 -7.00
C ALA A 232 -0.37 -5.15 -5.64
N PRO A 233 -0.92 -6.39 -5.65
CA PRO A 233 -1.46 -7.04 -4.47
C PRO A 233 -0.35 -7.41 -3.48
N ARG A 234 -0.25 -6.63 -2.41
CA ARG A 234 0.79 -6.75 -1.41
C ARG A 234 0.78 -8.11 -0.70
N ILE A 235 -0.39 -8.59 -0.32
CA ILE A 235 -0.54 -9.84 0.45
C ILE A 235 0.04 -11.05 -0.29
N ILE A 236 -0.03 -11.09 -1.61
CA ILE A 236 0.53 -12.18 -2.41
C ILE A 236 2.06 -12.22 -2.24
N LYS A 237 2.74 -11.06 -2.31
CA LYS A 237 4.19 -10.98 -2.10
C LYS A 237 4.58 -11.40 -0.68
N GLU A 238 3.80 -10.96 0.29
CA GLU A 238 4.00 -11.32 1.69
C GLU A 238 3.85 -12.83 1.90
N CYS A 239 2.82 -13.44 1.32
CA CYS A 239 2.62 -14.89 1.38
C CYS A 239 3.81 -15.64 0.78
N GLN A 240 4.24 -15.26 -0.42
CA GLN A 240 5.36 -15.92 -1.11
C GLN A 240 6.66 -15.79 -0.32
N TRP A 241 6.94 -14.62 0.26
CA TRP A 241 8.14 -14.40 1.07
C TRP A 241 8.16 -15.26 2.34
N PHE A 242 7.01 -15.40 3.00
CA PHE A 242 6.89 -16.19 4.23
C PHE A 242 6.55 -17.67 3.97
N GLY A 243 6.67 -18.14 2.72
CA GLY A 243 6.47 -19.53 2.36
C GLY A 243 5.01 -20.00 2.50
N LYS A 244 4.05 -19.09 2.45
CA LYS A 244 2.63 -19.43 2.47
C LYS A 244 2.13 -19.71 1.05
N ASP A 245 1.27 -20.70 0.92
CA ASP A 245 0.61 -20.97 -0.36
C ASP A 245 -0.40 -19.89 -0.74
N VAL A 246 -0.58 -19.71 -2.03
CA VAL A 246 -1.63 -18.85 -2.59
C VAL A 246 -2.48 -19.66 -3.56
N ASP A 247 -3.76 -19.75 -3.25
CA ASP A 247 -4.77 -20.32 -4.13
C ASP A 247 -5.41 -19.19 -4.94
N TYR A 248 -5.18 -19.20 -6.24
CA TYR A 248 -5.76 -18.25 -7.18
C TYR A 248 -7.02 -18.87 -7.77
N LEU A 249 -8.18 -18.49 -7.25
CA LEU A 249 -9.48 -18.98 -7.76
C LEU A 249 -9.69 -18.73 -9.26
N ARG A 250 -8.92 -17.82 -9.84
CA ARG A 250 -8.95 -17.47 -11.26
C ARG A 250 -7.56 -17.61 -11.84
N ASP A 251 -7.29 -18.80 -12.37
CA ASP A 251 -5.96 -19.15 -12.94
C ASP A 251 -5.61 -18.42 -14.24
N LYS A 252 -6.49 -17.60 -14.77
CA LYS A 252 -6.26 -16.94 -16.05
C LYS A 252 -6.16 -15.44 -15.88
N THR A 253 -5.14 -14.86 -16.48
CA THR A 253 -5.10 -13.43 -16.77
C THR A 253 -6.20 -13.15 -17.79
N ILE A 254 -7.41 -12.92 -17.33
CA ILE A 254 -8.55 -12.60 -18.21
C ILE A 254 -8.62 -11.08 -18.26
N GLN A 255 -8.45 -10.55 -19.44
CA GLN A 255 -8.76 -9.16 -19.74
C GLN A 255 -10.21 -9.12 -20.23
N ASP A 256 -11.15 -8.94 -19.31
CA ASP A 256 -12.54 -8.70 -19.64
C ASP A 256 -12.90 -7.28 -19.22
N GLY A 257 -13.32 -6.47 -20.18
CA GLY A 257 -13.67 -5.07 -19.94
C GLY A 257 -12.53 -4.20 -19.38
N GLY A 258 -11.26 -4.56 -19.58
CA GLY A 258 -10.09 -3.84 -19.05
C GLY A 258 -9.66 -4.29 -17.65
N MET A 259 -10.24 -5.36 -17.11
CA MET A 259 -9.79 -5.94 -15.83
C MET A 259 -8.79 -7.06 -16.07
N VAL A 260 -7.72 -7.07 -15.27
CA VAL A 260 -6.68 -8.10 -15.29
C VAL A 260 -6.71 -8.84 -13.95
N TYR A 261 -6.69 -10.17 -14.01
CA TYR A 261 -6.64 -11.02 -12.82
C TYR A 261 -5.22 -11.52 -12.58
N TRP A 262 -4.83 -11.61 -11.32
CA TRP A 262 -3.53 -12.14 -10.93
C TRP A 262 -3.52 -13.66 -10.97
N ASN A 263 -2.42 -14.21 -11.46
CA ASN A 263 -2.10 -15.64 -11.39
C ASN A 263 -0.60 -15.80 -11.04
N ARG A 264 -0.14 -17.05 -10.86
CA ARG A 264 1.25 -17.34 -10.47
C ARG A 264 2.27 -16.82 -11.48
N GLU A 265 1.94 -16.80 -12.76
CA GLU A 265 2.86 -16.45 -13.84
C GLU A 265 3.15 -14.95 -13.91
N THR A 266 2.24 -14.13 -13.39
CA THR A 266 2.36 -12.65 -13.47
C THR A 266 3.16 -12.04 -12.31
N PHE A 267 3.67 -12.85 -11.37
CA PHE A 267 4.20 -12.35 -10.12
C PHE A 267 5.66 -12.74 -9.88
N ASP A 268 6.55 -11.75 -9.87
CA ASP A 268 7.96 -11.91 -9.49
C ASP A 268 8.28 -11.07 -8.26
N ILE A 269 8.83 -11.71 -7.21
CA ILE A 269 9.23 -11.10 -5.94
C ILE A 269 10.75 -11.01 -5.78
N SER A 270 11.52 -11.21 -6.85
CA SER A 270 12.98 -11.26 -6.74
C SER A 270 13.58 -9.99 -6.10
N ASP A 271 14.61 -10.18 -5.31
CA ASP A 271 15.38 -9.08 -4.72
C ASP A 271 15.99 -8.17 -5.79
N LYS A 272 16.41 -8.75 -6.92
CA LYS A 272 16.91 -8.00 -8.07
C LYS A 272 15.89 -6.98 -8.56
N ARG A 273 14.64 -7.39 -8.70
CA ARG A 273 13.55 -6.51 -9.13
C ARG A 273 13.31 -5.35 -8.15
N ASN A 274 13.35 -5.64 -6.84
CA ASN A 274 13.23 -4.61 -5.83
C ASN A 274 14.37 -3.59 -5.93
N LEU A 275 15.61 -4.07 -6.12
CA LEU A 275 16.79 -3.21 -6.27
C LEU A 275 16.69 -2.34 -7.53
N ASP A 276 16.28 -2.89 -8.65
CA ASP A 276 16.12 -2.16 -9.91
C ASP A 276 15.09 -1.02 -9.78
N ASN A 277 13.98 -1.26 -9.10
CA ASN A 277 12.97 -0.22 -8.85
C ASN A 277 13.45 0.87 -7.90
N ILE A 278 14.19 0.51 -6.85
CA ILE A 278 14.83 1.49 -5.97
C ILE A 278 15.80 2.35 -6.77
N ASN A 279 16.61 1.76 -7.64
CA ASN A 279 17.54 2.48 -8.50
C ASN A 279 16.86 3.47 -9.45
N ILE A 280 15.71 3.11 -10.01
CA ILE A 280 14.89 4.03 -10.81
C ILE A 280 14.51 5.26 -9.98
N LEU A 281 13.99 5.06 -8.77
CA LEU A 281 13.61 6.15 -7.88
C LEU A 281 14.82 7.01 -7.47
N VAL A 282 15.95 6.37 -7.12
CA VAL A 282 17.20 7.05 -6.75
C VAL A 282 17.71 7.93 -7.90
N ASN A 283 17.71 7.40 -9.12
CA ASN A 283 18.15 8.15 -10.30
C ASN A 283 17.22 9.36 -10.57
N THR A 284 15.92 9.18 -10.39
CA THR A 284 14.97 10.28 -10.48
C THR A 284 15.26 11.35 -9.43
N ILE A 285 15.44 10.96 -8.18
CA ILE A 285 15.77 11.87 -7.07
C ILE A 285 17.05 12.68 -7.37
N LYS A 286 18.09 12.02 -7.86
CA LYS A 286 19.37 12.67 -8.19
C LYS A 286 19.27 13.67 -9.36
N ASN A 287 18.34 13.44 -10.28
CA ASN A 287 18.17 14.26 -11.47
C ASN A 287 17.14 15.39 -11.30
N ILE A 288 16.38 15.40 -10.22
CA ILE A 288 15.50 16.51 -9.86
C ILE A 288 16.36 17.62 -9.23
N LYS A 289 16.56 18.69 -9.98
CA LYS A 289 17.22 19.91 -9.53
C LYS A 289 16.23 21.03 -9.33
#